data_ce83bf4e33cbe1a6d5d180192c5f1bf4
#
_entry.id   ce83bf4e33cbe1a6d5d180192c5f1bf4
#
_cell.length_a   1.000
_cell.length_b   1.000
_cell.length_c   1.000
_cell.angle_alpha   90.00
_cell.angle_beta   90.00
_cell.angle_gamma   90.00
#
_symmetry.space_group_name_H-M   'P 1'
#
loop_
_entity.id
_entity.type
_entity.pdbx_description
1 polymer ?
#
loop_
_entity_poly.entity_id
_entity_poly.type
_entity_poly.pdbx_seq_one_letter_code
_entity_poly.pdbx_strand_id
1 'polypeptide(L)'
;MTDICAHLSDGELSVVEVAQRQRVTPRYVHKLLENEGLTFSSFVMGQRLARAHRMLSDPRLADQNISAIVFAVGFGDLSYFNRAFRRCYGVTPGEVKQSSVISG
;
A
#
# COMPACT_ATOMS: atom_id res chain seq x y z
N MET A 1 7.68 -4.44 -12.17
CA MET A 1 6.67 -4.11 -11.16
C MET A 1 6.90 -2.76 -10.47
N THR A 2 8.00 -2.07 -10.79
CA THR A 2 8.27 -0.73 -10.26
C THR A 2 7.18 0.29 -10.60
N ASP A 3 6.57 0.16 -11.79
CA ASP A 3 5.53 1.09 -12.21
C ASP A 3 4.29 1.03 -11.29
N ILE A 4 3.93 -0.16 -10.82
CA ILE A 4 2.83 -0.31 -9.86
C ILE A 4 3.13 0.46 -8.58
N CYS A 5 4.35 0.33 -8.06
CA CYS A 5 4.75 1.02 -6.84
C CYS A 5 4.78 2.54 -7.01
N ALA A 6 5.17 3.02 -8.19
CA ALA A 6 5.21 4.46 -8.48
C ALA A 6 3.83 5.09 -8.52
N HIS A 7 2.79 4.31 -8.83
CA HIS A 7 1.42 4.80 -8.98
C HIS A 7 0.46 4.31 -7.90
N LEU A 8 0.98 3.84 -6.76
CA LEU A 8 0.15 3.34 -5.66
C LEU A 8 -0.78 4.39 -5.06
N SER A 9 -0.41 5.66 -5.16
CA SER A 9 -1.23 6.76 -4.63
C SER A 9 -2.42 7.11 -5.53
N ASP A 10 -2.42 6.60 -6.76
CA ASP A 10 -3.55 6.78 -7.68
C ASP A 10 -4.65 5.81 -7.26
N GLY A 11 -5.78 6.32 -6.74
CA GLY A 11 -6.87 5.47 -6.27
C GLY A 11 -7.51 4.63 -7.38
N GLU A 12 -7.23 4.96 -8.64
CA GLU A 12 -7.82 4.31 -9.80
C GLU A 12 -6.84 3.43 -10.56
N LEU A 13 -5.72 3.05 -9.95
CA LEU A 13 -4.75 2.16 -10.58
C LEU A 13 -5.42 0.86 -11.00
N SER A 14 -5.30 0.50 -12.28
CA SER A 14 -5.89 -0.72 -12.84
C SER A 14 -4.81 -1.58 -13.51
N VAL A 15 -5.12 -2.88 -13.65
CA VAL A 15 -4.22 -3.80 -14.33
C VAL A 15 -4.04 -3.39 -15.80
N VAL A 16 -5.08 -2.83 -16.43
CA VAL A 16 -5.01 -2.37 -17.81
C VAL A 16 -4.00 -1.25 -17.98
N GLU A 17 -4.03 -0.26 -17.09
CA GLU A 17 -3.08 0.85 -17.12
C GLU A 17 -1.65 0.38 -16.91
N VAL A 18 -1.42 -0.51 -15.95
CA VAL A 18 -0.10 -1.06 -15.68
C VAL A 18 0.41 -1.82 -16.90
N ALA A 19 -0.44 -2.66 -17.51
CA ALA A 19 -0.07 -3.44 -18.68
C ALA A 19 0.30 -2.53 -19.86
N GLN A 20 -0.45 -1.45 -20.08
CA GLN A 20 -0.16 -0.51 -21.15
C GLN A 20 1.18 0.18 -20.95
N ARG A 21 1.49 0.62 -19.73
CA ARG A 21 2.76 1.26 -19.42
C ARG A 21 3.95 0.33 -19.60
N GLN A 22 3.77 -0.93 -19.24
CA GLN A 22 4.83 -1.95 -19.35
C GLN A 22 4.88 -2.59 -20.74
N ARG A 23 3.98 -2.19 -21.65
CA ARG A 23 3.88 -2.75 -23.00
C ARG A 23 3.66 -4.25 -23.02
N VAL A 24 2.89 -4.75 -22.06
CA VAL A 24 2.48 -6.14 -21.96
C VAL A 24 0.96 -6.21 -21.88
N THR A 25 0.40 -7.43 -21.97
CA THR A 25 -1.05 -7.60 -21.88
C THR A 25 -1.47 -7.68 -20.39
N PRO A 26 -2.72 -7.29 -20.06
CA PRO A 26 -3.25 -7.51 -18.71
C PRO A 26 -3.17 -8.97 -18.28
N ARG A 27 -3.38 -9.90 -19.23
CA ARG A 27 -3.26 -11.33 -18.96
C ARG A 27 -1.87 -11.70 -18.49
N TYR A 28 -0.83 -11.10 -19.08
CA TYR A 28 0.55 -11.35 -18.67
C TYR A 28 0.80 -10.89 -17.24
N VAL A 29 0.28 -9.72 -16.87
CA VAL A 29 0.41 -9.19 -15.51
C VAL A 29 -0.26 -10.15 -14.52
N HIS A 30 -1.49 -10.58 -14.81
CA HIS A 30 -2.21 -11.52 -13.95
C HIS A 30 -1.45 -12.83 -13.79
N LYS A 31 -0.88 -13.34 -14.88
CA LYS A 31 -0.14 -14.60 -14.86
C LYS A 31 1.11 -14.50 -13.99
N LEU A 32 1.83 -13.39 -14.07
CA LEU A 32 3.00 -13.15 -13.21
C LEU A 32 2.61 -13.17 -11.73
N LEU A 33 1.50 -12.52 -11.39
CA LEU A 33 1.04 -12.47 -10.01
C LEU A 33 0.54 -13.83 -9.53
N GLU A 34 -0.13 -14.59 -10.38
CA GLU A 34 -0.54 -15.96 -10.06
C GLU A 34 0.65 -16.85 -9.69
N ASN A 35 1.75 -16.71 -10.42
CA ASN A 35 2.98 -17.46 -10.13
C ASN A 35 3.54 -17.15 -8.75
N GLU A 36 3.25 -15.94 -8.24
CA GLU A 36 3.61 -15.53 -6.88
C GLU A 36 2.51 -15.84 -5.85
N GLY A 37 1.43 -16.49 -6.28
CA GLY A 37 0.29 -16.79 -5.41
C GLY A 37 -0.55 -15.57 -5.06
N LEU A 38 -0.54 -14.53 -5.90
CA LEU A 38 -1.20 -13.26 -5.65
C LEU A 38 -2.21 -12.92 -6.73
N THR A 39 -3.24 -12.16 -6.35
CA THR A 39 -4.07 -11.43 -7.31
C THR A 39 -3.51 -10.01 -7.44
N PHE A 40 -3.90 -9.33 -8.53
CA PHE A 40 -3.49 -7.93 -8.71
C PHE A 40 -3.96 -7.07 -7.54
N SER A 41 -5.21 -7.24 -7.11
CA SER A 41 -5.76 -6.47 -5.98
C SER A 41 -5.00 -6.72 -4.68
N SER A 42 -4.69 -7.99 -4.39
CA SER A 42 -3.90 -8.33 -3.19
C SER A 42 -2.50 -7.76 -3.25
N PHE A 43 -1.88 -7.77 -4.43
CA PHE A 43 -0.55 -7.20 -4.61
C PHE A 43 -0.57 -5.69 -4.34
N VAL A 44 -1.50 -4.96 -4.95
CA VAL A 44 -1.61 -3.50 -4.76
C VAL A 44 -1.90 -3.18 -3.30
N MET A 45 -2.81 -3.93 -2.68
CA MET A 45 -3.15 -3.77 -1.26
C MET A 45 -1.90 -3.93 -0.37
N GLY A 46 -1.13 -4.99 -0.61
CA GLY A 46 0.09 -5.25 0.15
C GLY A 46 1.11 -4.13 0.00
N GLN A 47 1.28 -3.61 -1.21
CA GLN A 47 2.22 -2.52 -1.47
C GLN A 47 1.77 -1.22 -0.80
N ARG A 48 0.47 -0.92 -0.83
CA ARG A 48 -0.07 0.25 -0.15
C ARG A 48 0.12 0.16 1.37
N LEU A 49 -0.15 -1.01 1.94
CA LEU A 49 0.04 -1.25 3.37
C LEU A 49 1.51 -1.11 3.76
N ALA A 50 2.43 -1.65 2.95
CA ALA A 50 3.86 -1.55 3.21
C ALA A 50 4.34 -0.10 3.16
N ARG A 51 3.84 0.68 2.19
CA ARG A 51 4.18 2.09 2.08
C ARG A 51 3.66 2.87 3.29
N ALA A 52 2.43 2.60 3.71
CA ALA A 52 1.87 3.21 4.91
C ALA A 52 2.69 2.87 6.14
N HIS A 53 3.09 1.62 6.28
CA HIS A 53 3.93 1.17 7.40
C HIS A 53 5.24 1.96 7.45
N ARG A 54 5.90 2.13 6.31
CA ARG A 54 7.15 2.90 6.25
C ARG A 54 6.92 4.36 6.65
N MET A 55 5.82 4.97 6.18
CA MET A 55 5.51 6.35 6.52
C MET A 55 5.18 6.52 8.00
N LEU A 56 4.42 5.57 8.56
CA LEU A 56 4.08 5.58 9.98
C LEU A 56 5.32 5.42 10.87
N SER A 57 6.32 4.70 10.38
CA SER A 57 7.58 4.43 11.10
C SER A 57 8.62 5.52 10.89
N ASP A 58 8.37 6.50 10.04
CA ASP A 58 9.33 7.54 9.69
C ASP A 58 9.23 8.70 10.68
N PRO A 59 10.27 8.97 11.49
CA PRO A 59 10.25 10.08 12.44
C PRO A 59 10.06 11.44 11.78
N ARG A 60 10.47 11.59 10.51
CA ARG A 60 10.31 12.84 9.76
C ARG A 60 8.85 13.15 9.47
N LEU A 61 7.98 12.15 9.54
CA LEU A 61 6.55 12.29 9.29
C LEU A 61 5.73 12.22 10.59
N ALA A 62 6.37 12.38 11.74
CA ALA A 62 5.70 12.27 13.05
C ALA A 62 4.56 13.26 13.23
N ASP A 63 4.63 14.42 12.56
CA ASP A 63 3.60 15.46 12.64
C ASP A 63 2.37 15.15 11.80
N GLN A 64 2.45 14.20 10.88
CA GLN A 64 1.32 13.83 10.04
C GLN A 64 0.41 12.86 10.79
N ASN A 65 -0.89 13.10 10.70
CA ASN A 65 -1.84 12.17 11.30
C ASN A 65 -2.03 10.94 10.43
N ILE A 66 -2.58 9.88 11.04
CA ILE A 66 -2.76 8.58 10.37
C ILE A 66 -3.67 8.72 9.15
N SER A 67 -4.74 9.52 9.25
CA SER A 67 -5.67 9.73 8.13
C SER A 67 -4.97 10.31 6.91
N ALA A 68 -4.09 11.28 7.10
CA ALA A 68 -3.33 11.88 6.00
C ALA A 68 -2.46 10.82 5.30
N ILE A 69 -1.80 9.96 6.07
CA ILE A 69 -0.95 8.90 5.53
C ILE A 69 -1.81 7.89 4.77
N VAL A 70 -2.95 7.49 5.33
CA VAL A 70 -3.86 6.52 4.71
C VAL A 70 -4.32 7.00 3.34
N PHE A 71 -4.77 8.24 3.25
CA PHE A 71 -5.22 8.79 1.96
C PHE A 71 -4.07 9.01 0.99
N ALA A 72 -2.89 9.39 1.49
CA ALA A 72 -1.71 9.59 0.65
C ALA A 72 -1.26 8.32 -0.04
N VAL A 73 -1.45 7.15 0.58
CA VAL A 73 -1.05 5.88 -0.03
C VAL A 73 -2.16 5.24 -0.88
N GLY A 74 -3.31 5.90 -1.01
CA GLY A 74 -4.36 5.48 -1.95
C GLY A 74 -5.57 4.80 -1.36
N PHE A 75 -5.73 4.75 -0.03
CA PHE A 75 -6.93 4.22 0.59
C PHE A 75 -8.01 5.29 0.67
N GLY A 76 -9.26 4.88 0.40
CA GLY A 76 -10.40 5.78 0.48
C GLY A 76 -11.24 5.63 1.74
N ASP A 77 -10.91 4.65 2.59
CA ASP A 77 -11.69 4.32 3.79
C ASP A 77 -10.74 3.97 4.93
N LEU A 78 -10.76 4.79 5.98
CA LEU A 78 -9.89 4.61 7.14
C LEU A 78 -10.19 3.33 7.90
N SER A 79 -11.47 2.99 8.08
CA SER A 79 -11.86 1.77 8.78
C SER A 79 -11.38 0.52 8.07
N TYR A 80 -11.52 0.50 6.75
CA TYR A 80 -11.02 -0.60 5.93
C TYR A 80 -9.50 -0.73 6.05
N PHE A 81 -8.79 0.40 5.97
CA PHE A 81 -7.34 0.42 6.14
C PHE A 81 -6.93 -0.16 7.49
N ASN A 82 -7.57 0.27 8.56
CA ASN A 82 -7.24 -0.19 9.92
C ASN A 82 -7.36 -1.71 10.04
N ARG A 83 -8.44 -2.27 9.51
CA ARG A 83 -8.65 -3.72 9.55
C ARG A 83 -7.60 -4.47 8.72
N ALA A 84 -7.33 -3.98 7.52
CA ALA A 84 -6.34 -4.61 6.63
C ALA A 84 -4.94 -4.53 7.20
N PHE A 85 -4.57 -3.39 7.78
CA PHE A 85 -3.26 -3.18 8.39
C PHE A 85 -3.05 -4.13 9.57
N ARG A 86 -4.04 -4.19 10.47
CA ARG A 86 -3.96 -5.07 11.63
C ARG A 86 -3.89 -6.55 11.23
N ARG A 87 -4.62 -6.94 10.20
CA ARG A 87 -4.57 -8.31 9.68
C ARG A 87 -3.18 -8.64 9.13
N CYS A 88 -2.56 -7.69 8.45
CA CYS A 88 -1.25 -7.90 7.81
C CYS A 88 -0.11 -7.89 8.82
N TYR A 89 -0.11 -6.96 9.77
CA TYR A 89 1.02 -6.72 10.66
C TYR A 89 0.79 -7.13 12.12
N GLY A 90 -0.45 -7.46 12.48
CA GLY A 90 -0.76 -7.87 13.86
C GLY A 90 -0.83 -6.73 14.86
N VAL A 91 -0.58 -5.50 14.43
CA VAL A 91 -0.62 -4.29 15.27
C VAL A 91 -1.41 -3.20 14.56
N THR A 92 -1.83 -2.18 15.30
CA THR A 92 -2.58 -1.07 14.71
C THR A 92 -1.62 -0.01 14.14
N PRO A 93 -2.09 0.80 13.18
CA PRO A 93 -1.28 1.91 12.68
C PRO A 93 -0.84 2.87 13.78
N GLY A 94 -1.71 3.09 14.78
CA GLY A 94 -1.38 3.96 15.91
C GLY A 94 -0.22 3.42 16.74
N GLU A 95 -0.19 2.11 16.95
CA GLU A 95 0.91 1.45 17.68
C GLU A 95 2.24 1.62 16.96
N VAL A 96 2.25 1.46 15.63
CA VAL A 96 3.45 1.63 14.82
C VAL A 96 3.96 3.07 14.92
N LYS A 97 3.05 4.03 14.76
CA LYS A 97 3.39 5.46 14.82
C LYS A 97 3.95 5.84 16.20
N GLN A 98 3.33 5.35 17.25
CA GLN A 98 3.77 5.61 18.62
C GLN A 98 5.16 5.01 18.90
N SER A 99 5.41 3.80 18.43
CA SER A 99 6.72 3.15 18.56
C SER A 99 7.82 3.95 17.87
N SER A 100 7.52 4.51 16.69
CA SER A 100 8.46 5.35 15.95
C SER A 100 8.82 6.61 16.74
N VAL A 101 7.83 7.27 17.35
CA VAL A 101 8.05 8.47 18.15
C VAL A 101 8.88 8.15 19.38
N ILE A 102 8.61 7.03 20.07
CA ILE A 102 9.33 6.61 21.25
C ILE A 102 10.77 6.22 20.90
N SER A 103 10.95 5.55 19.75
CA SER A 103 12.26 5.08 19.30
C SER A 103 13.14 6.20 18.75
N GLY A 104 12.52 7.27 18.34
CA GLY A 104 13.22 8.44 17.81
C GLY A 104 13.67 9.37 18.91
#